data_7e8b9561ea6a7a6ecfdb08959a49956e
#
_entry.id   7e8b9561ea6a7a6ecfdb08959a49956e
#
_cell.length_a   1.000
_cell.length_b   1.000
_cell.length_c   1.000
_cell.angle_alpha   90.00
_cell.angle_beta   90.00
_cell.angle_gamma   90.00
#
_symmetry.space_group_name_H-M   'P 1'
#
loop_
_entity.id
_entity.type
_entity.pdbx_description
1 polymer ?
#
loop_
_entity_poly.entity_id
_entity_poly.type
_entity_poly.pdbx_seq_one_letter_code
_entity_poly.pdbx_strand_id
1 'polypeptide(L)'
;MLERFFYYLLPTTYYLFIKHMALPRIKIAKDKAELVQRLLDEKRTTGMFSTYADVIAFAASLGVKHQRRSPVTEVSQSEPAPISLEVFISRGYERLIRLIAVVSTEDIKVLSSEAESAEAAILIFEEYANGGLEKLQQELRGAVDYTDRLVLILNAERFSQ
;
A
#
# COMPACT_ATOMS: atom_id res chain seq x y z
N MET A 1 -25.88 6.43 -12.21
CA MET A 1 -26.58 7.61 -12.74
C MET A 1 -26.64 8.78 -11.75
N LEU A 2 -26.61 8.55 -10.45
CA LEU A 2 -26.63 9.60 -9.40
C LEU A 2 -25.28 10.32 -9.20
N GLU A 3 -24.15 9.68 -9.50
CA GLU A 3 -22.82 10.28 -9.32
C GLU A 3 -22.53 11.43 -10.32
N ARG A 4 -23.14 11.42 -11.49
CA ARG A 4 -22.98 12.50 -12.49
C ARG A 4 -23.71 13.79 -12.13
N PHE A 5 -24.74 13.73 -11.28
CA PHE A 5 -25.51 14.91 -10.91
C PHE A 5 -24.86 15.76 -9.81
N PHE A 6 -24.04 15.18 -8.97
CA PHE A 6 -23.34 15.91 -7.90
C PHE A 6 -22.24 16.85 -8.41
N TYR A 7 -21.65 16.56 -9.58
CA TYR A 7 -20.59 17.37 -10.16
C TYR A 7 -21.07 18.71 -10.74
N TYR A 8 -22.36 18.88 -11.02
CA TYR A 8 -22.90 20.12 -11.58
C TYR A 8 -23.31 21.16 -10.52
N LEU A 9 -23.30 20.81 -9.25
CA LEU A 9 -23.72 21.70 -8.15
C LEU A 9 -22.57 22.38 -7.42
N LEU A 10 -21.32 22.03 -7.74
CA LEU A 10 -20.16 22.67 -7.12
C LEU A 10 -19.75 23.92 -7.90
N PRO A 11 -19.35 25.01 -7.23
CA PRO A 11 -18.79 26.18 -7.90
C PRO A 11 -17.60 25.77 -8.78
N THR A 12 -17.51 26.36 -9.97
CA THR A 12 -16.46 26.05 -10.97
C THR A 12 -15.05 26.11 -10.37
N THR A 13 -14.82 27.00 -9.39
CA THR A 13 -13.58 27.13 -8.63
C THR A 13 -13.28 25.89 -7.78
N TYR A 14 -14.28 25.25 -7.21
CA TYR A 14 -14.13 24.04 -6.40
C TYR A 14 -13.86 22.82 -7.28
N TYR A 15 -14.51 22.74 -8.44
CA TYR A 15 -14.25 21.71 -9.46
C TYR A 15 -12.84 21.81 -10.03
N LEU A 16 -12.34 23.00 -10.30
CA LEU A 16 -10.95 23.26 -10.76
C LEU A 16 -9.93 22.95 -9.64
N PHE A 17 -10.26 23.23 -8.40
CA PHE A 17 -9.44 22.90 -7.24
C PHE A 17 -9.29 21.39 -7.04
N ILE A 18 -10.38 20.62 -7.13
CA ILE A 18 -10.34 19.15 -7.05
C ILE A 18 -9.60 18.55 -8.25
N LYS A 19 -9.77 19.10 -9.46
CA LYS A 19 -9.09 18.64 -10.67
C LYS A 19 -7.59 18.89 -10.67
N HIS A 20 -7.10 19.87 -9.90
CA HIS A 20 -5.67 20.17 -9.73
C HIS A 20 -5.03 19.45 -8.55
N MET A 21 -5.80 18.89 -7.62
CA MET A 21 -5.28 17.98 -6.62
C MET A 21 -5.11 16.61 -7.28
N ALA A 22 -3.92 16.35 -7.80
CA ALA A 22 -3.56 14.99 -8.18
C ALA A 22 -3.86 14.08 -6.99
N LEU A 23 -4.75 13.10 -7.20
CA LEU A 23 -5.07 12.12 -6.15
C LEU A 23 -3.77 11.52 -5.61
N PRO A 24 -3.63 11.43 -4.29
CA PRO A 24 -2.43 10.89 -3.70
C PRO A 24 -2.16 9.48 -4.23
N ARG A 25 -0.90 9.17 -4.43
CA ARG A 25 -0.45 7.87 -4.91
C ARG A 25 0.44 7.22 -3.89
N ILE A 26 0.26 5.94 -3.68
CA ILE A 26 1.15 5.12 -2.86
C ILE A 26 2.40 4.81 -3.67
N LYS A 27 3.54 5.24 -3.17
CA LYS A 27 4.84 5.06 -3.81
C LYS A 27 5.39 3.66 -3.57
N ILE A 28 6.10 3.15 -4.55
CA ILE A 28 6.80 1.87 -4.48
C ILE A 28 8.28 2.15 -4.70
N ALA A 29 9.13 1.60 -3.84
CA ALA A 29 10.56 1.76 -3.97
C ALA A 29 11.07 1.05 -5.24
N LYS A 30 11.94 1.71 -5.98
CA LYS A 30 12.47 1.22 -7.26
C LYS A 30 13.15 -0.14 -7.12
N ASP A 31 13.92 -0.34 -6.06
CA ASP A 31 14.63 -1.58 -5.77
C ASP A 31 13.72 -2.74 -5.32
N LYS A 32 12.43 -2.46 -5.10
CA LYS A 32 11.41 -3.45 -4.74
C LYS A 32 10.42 -3.74 -5.87
N ALA A 33 10.45 -2.97 -6.97
CA ALA A 33 9.50 -3.09 -8.06
C ALA A 33 9.47 -4.51 -8.66
N GLU A 34 10.64 -5.12 -8.93
CA GLU A 34 10.73 -6.48 -9.46
C GLU A 34 10.13 -7.52 -8.49
N LEU A 35 10.39 -7.38 -7.18
CA LEU A 35 9.81 -8.26 -6.17
C LEU A 35 8.28 -8.18 -6.18
N VAL A 36 7.73 -6.95 -6.23
CA VAL A 36 6.27 -6.73 -6.27
C VAL A 36 5.65 -7.36 -7.52
N GLN A 37 6.31 -7.24 -8.68
CA GLN A 37 5.85 -7.91 -9.90
C GLN A 37 5.83 -9.44 -9.75
N ARG A 38 6.89 -10.02 -9.21
CA ARG A 38 7.01 -11.48 -9.04
C ARG A 38 6.03 -12.06 -8.03
N LEU A 39 5.54 -11.26 -7.09
CA LEU A 39 4.51 -11.67 -6.13
C LEU A 39 3.09 -11.62 -6.71
N LEU A 40 2.89 -10.92 -7.81
CA LEU A 40 1.61 -10.82 -8.50
C LEU A 40 1.35 -12.09 -9.31
N ASP A 41 0.16 -12.65 -9.18
CA ASP A 41 -0.32 -13.72 -10.07
C ASP A 41 -0.97 -13.15 -11.33
N GLU A 42 -0.18 -12.93 -12.35
CA GLU A 42 -0.67 -12.42 -13.64
C GLU A 42 -1.68 -13.38 -14.31
N LYS A 43 -1.57 -14.67 -14.02
CA LYS A 43 -2.41 -15.70 -14.64
C LYS A 43 -3.57 -16.18 -13.76
N ARG A 44 -3.68 -15.69 -12.53
CA ARG A 44 -4.67 -16.13 -11.51
C ARG A 44 -4.71 -17.65 -11.28
N THR A 45 -3.58 -18.31 -11.45
CA THR A 45 -3.49 -19.78 -11.40
C THR A 45 -2.72 -20.26 -10.17
N THR A 46 -1.71 -19.55 -9.73
CA THR A 46 -0.79 -19.98 -8.67
C THR A 46 -0.33 -18.88 -7.71
N GLY A 47 -0.55 -17.63 -8.03
CA GLY A 47 -0.12 -16.50 -7.20
C GLY A 47 -1.07 -16.21 -6.04
N MET A 48 -0.53 -15.69 -4.95
CA MET A 48 -1.31 -15.35 -3.76
C MET A 48 -2.01 -13.99 -3.86
N PHE A 49 -1.55 -13.10 -4.75
CA PHE A 49 -2.03 -11.74 -4.86
C PHE A 49 -2.60 -11.45 -6.25
N SER A 50 -3.79 -10.85 -6.29
CA SER A 50 -4.47 -10.52 -7.54
C SER A 50 -4.09 -9.15 -8.09
N THR A 51 -3.60 -8.24 -7.23
CA THR A 51 -3.20 -6.88 -7.62
C THR A 51 -1.97 -6.41 -6.86
N TYR A 52 -1.29 -5.41 -7.40
CA TYR A 52 -0.17 -4.75 -6.70
C TYR A 52 -0.60 -4.13 -5.37
N ALA A 53 -1.84 -3.60 -5.29
CA ALA A 53 -2.35 -3.06 -4.03
C ALA A 53 -2.46 -4.13 -2.94
N ASP A 54 -2.80 -5.38 -3.29
CA ASP A 54 -2.83 -6.50 -2.35
C ASP A 54 -1.43 -6.83 -1.83
N VAL A 55 -0.43 -6.85 -2.72
CA VAL A 55 0.97 -7.07 -2.34
C VAL A 55 1.44 -5.98 -1.37
N ILE A 56 1.16 -4.71 -1.68
CA ILE A 56 1.58 -3.57 -0.86
C ILE A 56 0.86 -3.58 0.51
N ALA A 57 -0.45 -3.86 0.54
CA ALA A 57 -1.21 -3.95 1.79
C ALA A 57 -0.70 -5.08 2.69
N PHE A 58 -0.39 -6.25 2.12
CA PHE A 58 0.23 -7.36 2.82
C PHE A 58 1.62 -6.98 3.36
N ALA A 59 2.47 -6.39 2.53
CA ALA A 59 3.80 -5.94 2.93
C ALA A 59 3.74 -4.91 4.07
N ALA A 60 2.82 -3.94 4.01
CA ALA A 60 2.62 -2.96 5.07
C ALA A 60 2.25 -3.64 6.40
N SER A 61 1.34 -4.62 6.38
CA SER A 61 0.95 -5.38 7.56
C SER A 61 2.13 -6.17 8.16
N LEU A 62 2.94 -6.77 7.29
CA LEU A 62 4.16 -7.48 7.71
C LEU A 62 5.20 -6.51 8.29
N GLY A 63 5.36 -5.34 7.69
CA GLY A 63 6.23 -4.28 8.19
C GLY A 63 5.85 -3.83 9.60
N VAL A 64 4.55 -3.62 9.85
CA VAL A 64 4.03 -3.27 11.19
C VAL A 64 4.32 -4.40 12.19
N LYS A 65 4.02 -5.64 11.84
CA LYS A 65 4.26 -6.80 12.73
C LYS A 65 5.73 -6.91 13.15
N HIS A 66 6.64 -6.65 12.22
CA HIS A 66 8.08 -6.70 12.47
C HIS A 66 8.70 -5.37 12.89
N GLN A 67 7.88 -4.33 13.11
CA GLN A 67 8.33 -2.98 13.46
C GLN A 67 9.38 -2.45 12.48
N ARG A 68 9.27 -2.83 11.20
CA ARG A 68 10.15 -2.42 10.11
C ARG A 68 9.52 -1.28 9.33
N ARG A 69 10.05 -0.09 9.51
CA ARG A 69 9.65 1.11 8.81
C ARG A 69 10.84 1.66 8.05
N SER A 70 10.77 1.69 6.71
CA SER A 70 11.86 2.12 5.83
C SER A 70 11.38 3.19 4.86
N PRO A 71 12.02 4.38 4.79
CA PRO A 71 11.65 5.40 3.83
C PRO A 71 11.81 4.94 2.38
N VAL A 72 10.91 5.40 1.50
CA VAL A 72 11.05 5.23 0.06
C VAL A 72 11.97 6.33 -0.47
N THR A 73 13.23 6.00 -0.74
CA THR A 73 14.24 6.98 -1.19
C THR A 73 14.19 7.23 -2.68
N GLU A 74 13.99 6.18 -3.49
CA GLU A 74 13.87 6.26 -4.93
C GLU A 74 12.57 5.58 -5.37
N VAL A 75 11.70 6.36 -6.03
CA VAL A 75 10.37 5.88 -6.46
C VAL A 75 10.49 5.17 -7.79
N SER A 76 9.81 4.03 -7.94
CA SER A 76 9.72 3.31 -9.21
C SER A 76 9.08 4.17 -10.29
N GLN A 77 9.71 4.23 -11.46
CA GLN A 77 9.19 4.91 -12.65
C GLN A 77 8.65 3.93 -13.69
N SER A 78 8.90 2.65 -13.47
CA SER A 78 8.41 1.54 -14.31
C SER A 78 7.35 0.74 -13.56
N GLU A 79 6.82 -0.28 -14.19
CA GLU A 79 5.83 -1.20 -13.57
C GLU A 79 6.46 -1.96 -12.38
N PRO A 80 5.84 -1.99 -11.20
CA PRO A 80 4.70 -1.17 -10.81
C PRO A 80 5.08 0.30 -10.51
N ALA A 81 4.43 1.21 -11.20
CA ALA A 81 4.50 2.64 -10.90
C ALA A 81 3.67 2.98 -9.63
N PRO A 82 3.79 4.19 -9.08
CA PRO A 82 2.97 4.61 -7.94
C PRO A 82 1.47 4.38 -8.19
N ILE A 83 0.79 3.71 -7.26
CA ILE A 83 -0.60 3.27 -7.38
C ILE A 83 -1.52 4.34 -6.79
N SER A 84 -2.60 4.71 -7.51
CA SER A 84 -3.61 5.64 -6.99
C SER A 84 -4.22 5.16 -5.68
N LEU A 85 -4.40 6.06 -4.72
CA LEU A 85 -5.06 5.76 -3.45
C LEU A 85 -6.49 5.20 -3.65
N GLU A 86 -7.18 5.61 -4.71
CA GLU A 86 -8.52 5.08 -5.06
C GLU A 86 -8.53 3.57 -5.24
N VAL A 87 -7.44 2.99 -5.78
CA VAL A 87 -7.32 1.53 -5.93
C VAL A 87 -7.34 0.86 -4.56
N PHE A 88 -6.62 1.42 -3.58
CA PHE A 88 -6.64 0.90 -2.21
C PHE A 88 -8.00 1.07 -1.54
N ILE A 89 -8.64 2.21 -1.72
CA ILE A 89 -9.98 2.48 -1.18
C ILE A 89 -11.00 1.51 -1.75
N SER A 90 -11.03 1.32 -3.08
CA SER A 90 -11.97 0.42 -3.75
C SER A 90 -11.80 -1.04 -3.32
N ARG A 91 -10.63 -1.43 -2.86
CA ARG A 91 -10.33 -2.76 -2.31
C ARG A 91 -10.53 -2.86 -0.79
N GLY A 92 -10.98 -1.79 -0.15
CA GLY A 92 -11.26 -1.76 1.30
C GLY A 92 -10.03 -1.55 2.19
N TYR A 93 -8.87 -1.18 1.63
CA TYR A 93 -7.64 -0.96 2.39
C TYR A 93 -7.55 0.40 3.08
N GLU A 94 -8.52 1.29 2.90
CA GLU A 94 -8.53 2.58 3.60
C GLU A 94 -8.43 2.41 5.13
N ARG A 95 -9.18 1.44 5.66
CA ARG A 95 -9.17 1.15 7.10
C ARG A 95 -7.80 0.65 7.58
N LEU A 96 -7.12 -0.15 6.76
CA LEU A 96 -5.78 -0.64 7.06
C LEU A 96 -4.77 0.51 7.10
N ILE A 97 -4.81 1.42 6.12
CA ILE A 97 -3.94 2.62 6.08
C ILE A 97 -4.14 3.45 7.34
N ARG A 98 -5.38 3.73 7.72
CA ARG A 98 -5.72 4.49 8.94
C ARG A 98 -5.29 3.78 10.22
N LEU A 99 -5.51 2.47 10.31
CA LEU A 99 -5.11 1.67 11.47
C LEU A 99 -3.59 1.69 11.67
N ILE A 100 -2.82 1.50 10.59
CA ILE A 100 -1.35 1.54 10.63
C ILE A 100 -0.87 2.92 11.11
N ALA A 101 -1.49 4.00 10.63
CA ALA A 101 -1.14 5.35 11.07
C ALA A 101 -1.38 5.55 12.58
N VAL A 102 -2.53 5.13 13.10
CA VAL A 102 -2.84 5.23 14.54
C VAL A 102 -1.87 4.40 15.38
N VAL A 103 -1.62 3.15 14.99
CA VAL A 103 -0.70 2.27 15.73
C VAL A 103 0.72 2.83 15.73
N SER A 104 1.13 3.46 14.63
CA SER A 104 2.47 4.04 14.50
C SER A 104 2.67 5.33 15.29
N THR A 105 1.63 6.16 15.38
CA THR A 105 1.72 7.49 16.01
C THR A 105 1.22 7.48 17.46
N GLU A 106 0.45 6.47 17.85
CA GLU A 106 -0.30 6.41 19.11
C GLU A 106 -1.22 7.64 19.31
N ASP A 107 -1.55 8.34 18.21
CA ASP A 107 -2.37 9.54 18.20
C ASP A 107 -3.56 9.38 17.25
N ILE A 108 -4.78 9.43 17.81
CA ILE A 108 -6.02 9.36 17.02
C ILE A 108 -6.23 10.58 16.11
N LYS A 109 -5.54 11.69 16.36
CA LYS A 109 -5.64 12.90 15.53
C LYS A 109 -5.17 12.67 14.11
N VAL A 110 -4.30 11.67 13.87
CA VAL A 110 -3.90 11.26 12.52
C VAL A 110 -5.09 10.81 11.66
N LEU A 111 -6.25 10.53 12.28
CA LEU A 111 -7.50 10.20 11.58
C LEU A 111 -8.35 11.42 11.21
N SER A 112 -7.89 12.63 11.54
CA SER A 112 -8.64 13.84 11.18
C SER A 112 -8.81 13.93 9.65
N SER A 113 -9.86 14.64 9.21
CA SER A 113 -10.15 14.84 7.78
C SER A 113 -9.26 15.90 7.14
N GLU A 114 -8.29 16.44 7.86
CA GLU A 114 -7.34 17.41 7.35
C GLU A 114 -6.38 16.76 6.34
N ALA A 115 -6.06 17.48 5.28
CA ALA A 115 -5.19 16.99 4.21
C ALA A 115 -3.81 16.53 4.74
N GLU A 116 -3.24 17.28 5.69
CA GLU A 116 -1.96 16.96 6.31
C GLU A 116 -1.99 15.62 7.05
N SER A 117 -3.07 15.33 7.78
CA SER A 117 -3.26 14.04 8.45
C SER A 117 -3.39 12.88 7.47
N ALA A 118 -4.07 13.09 6.35
CA ALA A 118 -4.20 12.09 5.30
C ALA A 118 -2.85 11.79 4.62
N GLU A 119 -2.06 12.82 4.33
CA GLU A 119 -0.71 12.68 3.76
C GLU A 119 0.23 11.96 4.72
N ALA A 120 0.18 12.29 6.01
CA ALA A 120 0.95 11.62 7.04
C ALA A 120 0.61 10.13 7.14
N ALA A 121 -0.67 9.77 7.10
CA ALA A 121 -1.11 8.38 7.12
C ALA A 121 -0.62 7.59 5.89
N ILE A 122 -0.64 8.20 4.71
CA ILE A 122 -0.13 7.61 3.48
C ILE A 122 1.37 7.38 3.58
N LEU A 123 2.13 8.38 4.03
CA LEU A 123 3.59 8.25 4.20
C LEU A 123 3.96 7.12 5.17
N ILE A 124 3.28 7.04 6.30
CA ILE A 124 3.49 5.97 7.29
C ILE A 124 3.22 4.60 6.67
N PHE A 125 2.13 4.47 5.91
CA PHE A 125 1.78 3.24 5.22
C PHE A 125 2.82 2.84 4.16
N GLU A 126 3.31 3.79 3.35
CA GLU A 126 4.38 3.57 2.35
C GLU A 126 5.65 3.05 3.00
N GLU A 127 6.06 3.66 4.11
CA GLU A 127 7.29 3.27 4.81
C GLU A 127 7.20 1.89 5.44
N TYR A 128 6.05 1.52 6.03
CA TYR A 128 5.84 0.15 6.51
C TYR A 128 5.74 -0.86 5.36
N ALA A 129 5.11 -0.49 4.25
CA ALA A 129 5.10 -1.35 3.06
C ALA A 129 6.52 -1.60 2.53
N ASN A 130 7.35 -0.57 2.46
CA ASN A 130 8.74 -0.70 2.05
C ASN A 130 9.54 -1.59 3.02
N GLY A 131 9.40 -1.39 4.33
CA GLY A 131 10.03 -2.24 5.35
C GLY A 131 9.57 -3.70 5.29
N GLY A 132 8.28 -3.93 5.04
CA GLY A 132 7.73 -5.27 4.82
C GLY A 132 8.24 -5.93 3.54
N LEU A 133 8.40 -5.17 2.44
CA LEU A 133 9.03 -5.65 1.21
C LEU A 133 10.50 -6.01 1.42
N GLU A 134 11.24 -5.27 2.24
CA GLU A 134 12.61 -5.66 2.63
C GLU A 134 12.63 -7.00 3.35
N LYS A 135 11.70 -7.20 4.29
CA LYS A 135 11.56 -8.49 4.99
C LYS A 135 11.25 -9.62 4.01
N LEU A 136 10.28 -9.42 3.11
CA LEU A 136 9.93 -10.40 2.08
C LEU A 136 11.12 -10.71 1.16
N GLN A 137 11.86 -9.70 0.73
CA GLN A 137 13.04 -9.87 -0.11
C GLN A 137 14.11 -10.75 0.57
N GLN A 138 14.30 -10.61 1.87
CA GLN A 138 15.21 -11.44 2.66
C GLN A 138 14.74 -12.89 2.75
N GLU A 139 13.43 -13.09 3.06
CA GLU A 139 12.84 -14.40 3.26
C GLU A 139 12.69 -15.21 1.96
N LEU A 140 12.47 -14.50 0.83
CA LEU A 140 12.29 -15.11 -0.49
C LEU A 140 13.61 -15.29 -1.25
N ARG A 141 14.75 -14.88 -0.68
CA ARG A 141 16.05 -15.01 -1.33
C ARG A 141 16.35 -16.48 -1.60
N GLY A 142 16.62 -16.82 -2.87
CA GLY A 142 16.93 -18.18 -3.31
C GLY A 142 15.70 -19.11 -3.43
N ALA A 143 14.49 -18.65 -3.16
CA ALA A 143 13.29 -19.44 -3.38
C ALA A 143 13.03 -19.60 -4.89
N VAL A 144 12.74 -20.84 -5.29
CA VAL A 144 12.32 -21.18 -6.67
C VAL A 144 10.86 -20.82 -6.87
N ASP A 145 10.03 -21.18 -5.90
CA ASP A 145 8.60 -20.86 -5.87
C ASP A 145 8.31 -19.91 -4.71
N TYR A 146 7.79 -18.73 -5.06
CA TYR A 146 7.45 -17.70 -4.08
C TYR A 146 6.17 -18.04 -3.33
N THR A 147 5.21 -18.71 -3.97
CA THR A 147 3.94 -19.09 -3.34
C THR A 147 4.16 -20.07 -2.21
N ASP A 148 4.88 -21.15 -2.48
CA ASP A 148 5.22 -22.15 -1.46
C ASP A 148 5.99 -21.52 -0.29
N ARG A 149 6.97 -20.66 -0.62
CA ARG A 149 7.74 -19.99 0.42
C ARG A 149 6.91 -19.02 1.26
N LEU A 150 5.97 -18.28 0.65
CA LEU A 150 5.04 -17.40 1.37
C LEU A 150 4.13 -18.18 2.32
N VAL A 151 3.63 -19.35 1.91
CA VAL A 151 2.83 -20.21 2.80
C VAL A 151 3.63 -20.61 4.04
N LEU A 152 4.91 -20.95 3.88
CA LEU A 152 5.79 -21.26 5.01
C LEU A 152 6.02 -20.04 5.92
N ILE A 153 6.25 -18.86 5.34
CA ILE A 153 6.39 -17.61 6.09
C ILE A 153 5.12 -17.34 6.90
N LEU A 154 3.94 -17.39 6.27
CA LEU A 154 2.65 -17.15 6.94
C LEU A 154 2.40 -18.14 8.08
N ASN A 155 2.75 -19.40 7.90
CA ASN A 155 2.65 -20.40 8.96
C ASN A 155 3.60 -20.09 10.13
N ALA A 156 4.84 -19.70 9.85
CA ALA A 156 5.79 -19.29 10.87
C ALA A 156 5.28 -18.06 11.63
N GLU A 157 4.75 -17.06 10.92
CA GLU A 157 4.18 -15.83 11.49
C GLU A 157 2.97 -16.09 12.40
N ARG A 158 2.19 -17.14 12.11
CA ARG A 158 1.03 -17.51 12.91
C ARG A 158 1.42 -18.03 14.31
N PHE A 159 2.56 -18.69 14.43
CA PHE A 159 3.01 -19.32 15.67
C PHE A 159 4.09 -18.55 16.41
N SER A 160 4.62 -17.46 15.82
CA SER A 160 5.53 -16.53 16.51
C SER A 160 4.70 -15.51 17.32
N GLN A 161 4.33 -15.89 18.53
CA GLN A 161 3.80 -14.99 19.57
C GLN A 161 4.85 -14.75 20.62
#